data_6f812d6b3f3acef7ce7b7e9e5cd94f94
#
_entry.id   6f812d6b3f3acef7ce7b7e9e5cd94f94
#
_cell.length_a   1.000
_cell.length_b   1.000
_cell.length_c   1.000
_cell.angle_alpha   90.00
_cell.angle_beta   90.00
_cell.angle_gamma   90.00
#
_symmetry.space_group_name_H-M   'P 1'
#
loop_
_entity.id
_entity.type
_entity.pdbx_description
1 polymer ?
#
loop_
_entity_poly.entity_id
_entity_poly.type
_entity_poly.pdbx_seq_one_letter_code
_entity_poly.pdbx_strand_id
1 'polypeptide(L)'
;MKIKPQKRDATDTSHPLRLFDVAEFSVHDGPGNRVVIYFQGCEVQCDWCHSPHSQPVCAPLLFNYNACTGCRRCVSACSNQVHLFCEGKHLINRKKCVQCGVCIEQCPNSIAAVNGSALHLPTVTVTVSSLLKQIEPYLRLIEKNGGITLSGGEALLQLDAIKELLQYCKQKRYHIALETSGLLSTEIYEQVTPLVDLWLFGMRVITGKKGGRHDNHIKRVLDMLVKQNAKILPRIPMVPGFFNRDDVLQSLAILLQTHALNTICLSPWNKNYSIYYDQSGIPMQMP
;
A
#
# COMPACT_ATOMS: atom_id res chain seq x y z
N MET A 1 -11.88 -7.08 0.52
CA MET A 1 -12.74 -7.26 -0.70
C MET A 1 -11.87 -7.50 -1.91
N LYS A 2 -12.25 -8.41 -2.83
CA LYS A 2 -11.58 -8.48 -4.13
C LYS A 2 -12.16 -7.44 -5.08
N ILE A 3 -11.38 -6.44 -5.43
CA ILE A 3 -11.72 -5.52 -6.51
C ILE A 3 -11.68 -6.28 -7.84
N LYS A 4 -12.78 -6.21 -8.56
CA LYS A 4 -12.88 -6.84 -9.89
C LYS A 4 -12.40 -5.85 -10.93
N PRO A 5 -11.40 -6.22 -11.76
CA PRO A 5 -11.06 -5.42 -12.91
C PRO A 5 -12.29 -5.39 -13.82
N GLN A 6 -12.72 -4.20 -14.20
CA GLN A 6 -13.79 -4.03 -15.20
C GLN A 6 -13.14 -3.63 -16.52
N LYS A 7 -13.67 -4.18 -17.62
CA LYS A 7 -13.31 -3.65 -18.93
C LYS A 7 -13.69 -2.17 -18.95
N ARG A 8 -12.75 -1.30 -19.30
CA ARG A 8 -13.00 0.14 -19.41
C ARG A 8 -14.14 0.33 -20.39
N ASP A 9 -15.22 0.95 -19.95
CA ASP A 9 -16.26 1.44 -20.84
C ASP A 9 -15.64 2.53 -21.73
N ALA A 10 -15.93 2.53 -23.02
CA ALA A 10 -15.41 3.54 -23.94
C ALA A 10 -15.82 4.98 -23.56
N THR A 11 -16.87 5.12 -22.75
CA THR A 11 -17.38 6.40 -22.22
C THR A 11 -16.76 6.77 -20.87
N ASP A 12 -16.03 5.88 -20.21
CA ASP A 12 -15.40 6.15 -18.91
C ASP A 12 -14.12 6.97 -19.09
N THR A 13 -14.21 8.26 -18.79
CA THR A 13 -13.09 9.22 -18.84
C THR A 13 -12.31 9.30 -17.52
N SER A 14 -12.72 8.55 -16.47
CA SER A 14 -12.06 8.59 -15.18
C SER A 14 -10.65 8.01 -15.20
N HIS A 15 -9.79 8.50 -14.30
CA HIS A 15 -8.38 8.10 -14.24
C HIS A 15 -8.21 6.64 -13.81
N PRO A 16 -7.21 5.92 -14.35
CA PRO A 16 -6.86 4.59 -13.90
C PRO A 16 -6.12 4.63 -12.56
N LEU A 17 -6.44 3.67 -11.70
CA LEU A 17 -5.80 3.42 -10.42
C LEU A 17 -5.19 2.02 -10.40
N ARG A 18 -3.99 1.91 -9.85
CA ARG A 18 -3.36 0.63 -9.51
C ARG A 18 -3.41 0.44 -8.01
N LEU A 19 -4.01 -0.66 -7.59
CA LEU A 19 -4.11 -1.07 -6.18
C LEU A 19 -3.77 -2.54 -6.05
N PHE A 20 -3.40 -2.95 -4.85
CA PHE A 20 -3.13 -4.37 -4.58
C PHE A 20 -4.11 -4.97 -3.57
N ASP A 21 -4.81 -4.16 -2.79
CA ASP A 21 -5.83 -4.66 -1.87
C ASP A 21 -6.86 -3.57 -1.51
N VAL A 22 -8.02 -4.01 -1.00
CA VAL A 22 -9.04 -3.16 -0.38
C VAL A 22 -9.62 -3.88 0.83
N ALA A 23 -9.56 -3.23 2.01
CA ALA A 23 -10.23 -3.69 3.22
C ALA A 23 -11.56 -2.95 3.38
N GLU A 24 -12.66 -3.70 3.52
CA GLU A 24 -14.01 -3.14 3.69
C GLU A 24 -14.20 -2.46 5.04
N PHE A 25 -13.61 -3.05 6.07
CA PHE A 25 -13.73 -2.58 7.46
C PHE A 25 -12.40 -2.75 8.17
N SER A 26 -11.75 -1.64 8.49
CA SER A 26 -10.54 -1.62 9.31
C SER A 26 -10.75 -0.67 10.48
N VAL A 27 -10.28 -1.05 11.66
CA VAL A 27 -10.24 -0.22 12.87
C VAL A 27 -8.84 0.28 13.19
N HIS A 28 -7.86 -0.02 12.33
CA HIS A 28 -6.44 0.29 12.57
C HIS A 28 -5.90 1.41 11.68
N ASP A 29 -6.66 1.82 10.68
CA ASP A 29 -6.20 2.74 9.62
C ASP A 29 -6.86 4.12 9.70
N GLY A 30 -7.04 4.62 10.91
CA GLY A 30 -7.66 5.91 11.22
C GLY A 30 -8.83 5.80 12.19
N PRO A 31 -9.51 6.90 12.52
CA PRO A 31 -10.61 6.90 13.48
C PRO A 31 -11.86 6.21 12.92
N GLY A 32 -12.53 5.45 13.77
CA GLY A 32 -13.73 4.71 13.41
C GLY A 32 -13.49 3.54 12.47
N ASN A 33 -14.54 3.05 11.82
CA ASN A 33 -14.42 2.02 10.79
C ASN A 33 -14.00 2.64 9.46
N ARG A 34 -13.05 2.00 8.76
CA ARG A 34 -12.49 2.54 7.52
C ARG A 34 -12.64 1.55 6.36
N VAL A 35 -13.05 2.06 5.21
CA VAL A 35 -12.73 1.40 3.94
C VAL A 35 -11.32 1.84 3.59
N VAL A 36 -10.40 0.87 3.49
CA VAL A 36 -8.98 1.17 3.19
C VAL A 36 -8.66 0.72 1.79
N ILE A 37 -8.07 1.62 1.01
CA ILE A 37 -7.58 1.31 -0.33
C ILE A 37 -6.06 1.29 -0.27
N TYR A 38 -5.46 0.15 -0.64
CA TYR A 38 -4.01 -0.03 -0.67
C TYR A 38 -3.48 0.12 -2.10
N PHE A 39 -2.82 1.24 -2.35
CA PHE A 39 -2.30 1.60 -3.67
C PHE A 39 -0.98 0.92 -3.98
N GLN A 40 -0.79 0.56 -5.24
CA GLN A 40 0.42 -0.04 -5.76
C GLN A 40 1.43 1.03 -6.18
N GLY A 41 2.71 0.81 -5.87
CA GLY A 41 3.83 1.72 -6.12
C GLY A 41 4.28 2.44 -4.85
N CYS A 42 5.60 2.46 -4.58
CA CYS A 42 6.21 3.18 -3.46
C CYS A 42 7.67 3.51 -3.76
N GLU A 43 8.08 4.75 -3.53
CA GLU A 43 9.46 5.19 -3.74
C GLU A 43 10.37 4.98 -2.52
N VAL A 44 9.78 4.74 -1.33
CA VAL A 44 10.52 4.77 -0.06
C VAL A 44 11.46 3.58 0.11
N GLN A 45 11.07 2.40 -0.38
CA GLN A 45 11.86 1.17 -0.31
C GLN A 45 12.40 0.87 1.11
N CYS A 46 11.53 0.95 2.13
CA CYS A 46 11.92 0.63 3.50
C CYS A 46 12.44 -0.82 3.58
N ASP A 47 13.55 -1.02 4.28
CA ASP A 47 14.16 -2.35 4.49
C ASP A 47 13.23 -3.31 5.25
N TRP A 48 12.34 -2.75 6.06
CA TRP A 48 11.34 -3.44 6.89
C TRP A 48 9.90 -3.32 6.37
N CYS A 49 9.72 -3.11 5.07
CA CYS A 49 8.39 -2.95 4.49
C CYS A 49 7.48 -4.16 4.75
N HIS A 50 6.27 -3.94 5.28
CA HIS A 50 5.29 -5.01 5.50
C HIS A 50 4.70 -5.57 4.19
N SER A 51 4.76 -4.79 3.13
CA SER A 51 4.17 -5.12 1.83
C SER A 51 5.17 -4.88 0.70
N PRO A 52 6.32 -5.60 0.67
CA PRO A 52 7.39 -5.36 -0.30
C PRO A 52 6.90 -5.49 -1.75
N HIS A 53 5.89 -6.32 -2.00
CA HIS A 53 5.26 -6.49 -3.30
C HIS A 53 4.51 -5.22 -3.77
N SER A 54 4.21 -4.29 -2.87
CA SER A 54 3.57 -3.01 -3.22
C SER A 54 4.56 -1.93 -3.68
N GLN A 55 5.87 -2.12 -3.47
CA GLN A 55 6.88 -1.12 -3.85
C GLN A 55 7.00 -0.93 -5.37
N PRO A 56 7.09 -1.98 -6.21
CA PRO A 56 7.12 -1.82 -7.66
C PRO A 56 5.82 -1.23 -8.20
N VAL A 57 5.87 -0.57 -9.36
CA VAL A 57 4.70 -0.06 -10.07
C VAL A 57 3.67 -1.17 -10.39
N CYS A 58 4.17 -2.38 -10.64
CA CYS A 58 3.38 -3.61 -10.72
C CYS A 58 4.03 -4.66 -9.85
N ALA A 59 3.24 -5.31 -9.00
CA ALA A 59 3.73 -6.34 -8.10
C ALA A 59 4.29 -7.54 -8.89
N PRO A 60 5.35 -8.19 -8.40
CA PRO A 60 5.84 -9.44 -8.98
C PRO A 60 4.81 -10.55 -8.83
N LEU A 61 4.92 -11.60 -9.64
CA LEU A 61 4.15 -12.83 -9.44
C LEU A 61 4.47 -13.40 -8.05
N LEU A 62 3.48 -13.43 -7.18
CA LEU A 62 3.57 -14.04 -5.86
C LEU A 62 3.42 -15.57 -5.99
N PHE A 63 4.23 -16.30 -5.23
CA PHE A 63 4.20 -17.75 -5.21
C PHE A 63 4.20 -18.27 -3.78
N ASN A 64 3.12 -18.95 -3.42
CA ASN A 64 2.99 -19.64 -2.15
C ASN A 64 3.36 -21.12 -2.35
N TYR A 65 4.54 -21.50 -1.92
CA TYR A 65 5.06 -22.85 -2.02
C TYR A 65 4.13 -23.87 -1.32
N ASN A 66 3.60 -23.51 -0.15
CA ASN A 66 2.76 -24.41 0.65
C ASN A 66 1.42 -24.75 -0.02
N ALA A 67 0.95 -23.91 -0.94
CA ALA A 67 -0.27 -24.14 -1.71
C ALA A 67 0.00 -24.85 -3.06
N CYS A 68 1.26 -25.05 -3.44
CA CYS A 68 1.63 -25.67 -4.71
C CYS A 68 1.57 -27.19 -4.63
N THR A 69 0.75 -27.83 -5.48
CA THR A 69 0.66 -29.28 -5.58
C THR A 69 1.70 -29.93 -6.52
N GLY A 70 2.57 -29.14 -7.14
CA GLY A 70 3.57 -29.65 -8.08
C GLY A 70 3.00 -30.16 -9.42
N CYS A 71 1.77 -29.82 -9.77
CA CYS A 71 1.04 -30.35 -10.95
C CYS A 71 1.65 -29.91 -12.31
N ARG A 72 2.60 -28.96 -12.34
CA ARG A 72 3.33 -28.44 -13.50
C ARG A 72 2.50 -27.78 -14.61
N ARG A 73 1.20 -27.58 -14.44
CA ARG A 73 0.35 -26.91 -15.46
C ARG A 73 0.85 -25.50 -15.82
N CYS A 74 1.40 -24.78 -14.85
CA CYS A 74 2.00 -23.45 -15.07
C CYS A 74 3.24 -23.49 -15.98
N VAL A 75 3.98 -24.60 -16.02
CA VAL A 75 5.14 -24.76 -16.93
C VAL A 75 4.68 -24.81 -18.37
N SER A 76 3.71 -25.69 -18.68
CA SER A 76 3.18 -25.84 -20.04
C SER A 76 2.42 -24.58 -20.52
N ALA A 77 1.81 -23.85 -19.58
CA ALA A 77 1.04 -22.64 -19.90
C ALA A 77 1.89 -21.40 -20.15
N CYS A 78 3.14 -21.37 -19.67
CA CYS A 78 3.97 -20.18 -19.70
C CYS A 78 4.93 -20.15 -20.89
N SER A 79 4.62 -19.40 -21.94
CA SER A 79 5.48 -19.22 -23.13
C SER A 79 6.85 -18.58 -22.79
N ASN A 80 6.92 -17.79 -21.70
CA ASN A 80 8.14 -17.11 -21.27
C ASN A 80 9.03 -17.94 -20.34
N GLN A 81 8.71 -19.23 -20.12
CA GLN A 81 9.52 -20.12 -19.29
C GLN A 81 9.82 -19.57 -17.89
N VAL A 82 8.81 -18.96 -17.26
CA VAL A 82 8.91 -18.39 -15.90
C VAL A 82 9.02 -19.49 -14.85
N HIS A 83 8.35 -20.63 -15.08
CA HIS A 83 8.21 -21.74 -14.14
C HIS A 83 9.18 -22.87 -14.49
N LEU A 84 9.99 -23.29 -13.53
CA LEU A 84 10.95 -24.37 -13.64
C LEU A 84 10.75 -25.35 -12.49
N PHE A 85 10.94 -26.64 -12.75
CA PHE A 85 10.97 -27.68 -11.72
C PHE A 85 12.35 -28.34 -11.73
N CYS A 86 13.05 -28.26 -10.60
CA CYS A 86 14.34 -28.88 -10.41
C CYS A 86 14.33 -29.60 -9.06
N GLU A 87 14.73 -30.88 -9.06
CA GLU A 87 14.80 -31.72 -7.84
C GLU A 87 13.52 -31.68 -7.01
N GLY A 88 12.37 -31.73 -7.66
CA GLY A 88 11.05 -31.68 -7.00
C GLY A 88 10.61 -30.30 -6.52
N LYS A 89 11.42 -29.28 -6.65
CA LYS A 89 11.10 -27.91 -6.24
C LYS A 89 10.63 -27.07 -7.42
N HIS A 90 9.56 -26.30 -7.20
CA HIS A 90 9.06 -25.33 -8.17
C HIS A 90 9.81 -23.99 -7.99
N LEU A 91 10.55 -23.58 -9.00
CA LEU A 91 11.31 -22.33 -9.05
C LEU A 91 10.64 -21.34 -10.00
N ILE A 92 10.71 -20.04 -9.67
CA ILE A 92 10.09 -18.98 -10.48
C ILE A 92 11.14 -17.95 -10.90
N ASN A 93 11.37 -17.84 -12.20
CA ASN A 93 12.19 -16.79 -12.80
C ASN A 93 11.34 -15.54 -13.07
N ARG A 94 11.16 -14.69 -12.06
CA ARG A 94 10.31 -13.48 -12.16
C ARG A 94 10.81 -12.46 -13.18
N LYS A 95 12.10 -12.45 -13.51
CA LYS A 95 12.68 -11.56 -14.53
C LYS A 95 12.09 -11.79 -15.93
N LYS A 96 11.63 -13.03 -16.20
CA LYS A 96 10.98 -13.38 -17.46
C LYS A 96 9.47 -13.18 -17.46
N CYS A 97 8.87 -12.82 -16.30
CA CYS A 97 7.43 -12.72 -16.15
C CYS A 97 6.89 -11.43 -16.75
N VAL A 98 6.01 -11.54 -17.73
CA VAL A 98 5.28 -10.41 -18.36
C VAL A 98 3.91 -10.18 -17.72
N GLN A 99 3.61 -10.83 -16.61
CA GLN A 99 2.38 -10.65 -15.82
C GLN A 99 1.08 -10.93 -16.60
N CYS A 100 1.09 -11.79 -17.59
CA CYS A 100 -0.09 -12.12 -18.41
C CYS A 100 -1.19 -12.90 -17.68
N GLY A 101 -0.89 -13.51 -16.53
CA GLY A 101 -1.87 -14.25 -15.71
C GLY A 101 -2.19 -15.68 -16.15
N VAL A 102 -1.80 -16.13 -17.34
CA VAL A 102 -2.17 -17.45 -17.90
C VAL A 102 -1.81 -18.60 -16.95
N CYS A 103 -0.66 -18.55 -16.27
CA CYS A 103 -0.27 -19.57 -15.30
C CYS A 103 -1.19 -19.63 -14.08
N ILE A 104 -1.82 -18.50 -13.70
CA ILE A 104 -2.78 -18.41 -12.60
C ILE A 104 -4.09 -19.09 -13.02
N GLU A 105 -4.58 -18.81 -14.21
CA GLU A 105 -5.81 -19.42 -14.76
C GLU A 105 -5.69 -20.92 -14.88
N GLN A 106 -4.51 -21.45 -15.19
CA GLN A 106 -4.24 -22.88 -15.31
C GLN A 106 -3.93 -23.56 -13.97
N CYS A 107 -3.70 -22.80 -12.90
CA CYS A 107 -3.36 -23.36 -11.60
C CYS A 107 -4.61 -23.72 -10.80
N PRO A 108 -4.86 -25.01 -10.48
CA PRO A 108 -6.07 -25.39 -9.76
C PRO A 108 -6.17 -24.75 -8.37
N ASN A 109 -5.04 -24.46 -7.73
CA ASN A 109 -4.99 -23.84 -6.41
C ASN A 109 -4.94 -22.31 -6.44
N SER A 110 -4.99 -21.66 -7.61
CA SER A 110 -5.08 -20.21 -7.72
C SER A 110 -6.50 -19.73 -7.94
N ILE A 111 -7.38 -20.58 -8.42
CA ILE A 111 -8.79 -20.25 -8.74
C ILE A 111 -9.67 -20.29 -7.48
N ALA A 112 -9.34 -21.15 -6.51
CA ALA A 112 -10.24 -21.51 -5.42
C ALA A 112 -10.10 -20.68 -4.13
N ALA A 113 -8.97 -19.99 -3.88
CA ALA A 113 -8.73 -19.40 -2.57
C ALA A 113 -8.03 -18.04 -2.62
N VAL A 114 -8.58 -17.08 -1.93
CA VAL A 114 -8.06 -15.70 -1.85
C VAL A 114 -6.77 -15.63 -1.05
N ASN A 115 -6.69 -16.33 0.06
CA ASN A 115 -5.55 -16.29 1.00
C ASN A 115 -4.65 -17.53 0.97
N GLY A 116 -4.83 -18.42 0.01
CA GLY A 116 -4.10 -19.68 -0.12
C GLY A 116 -3.70 -20.00 -1.56
N SER A 117 -3.86 -19.05 -2.48
CA SER A 117 -3.50 -19.26 -3.90
C SER A 117 -2.03 -19.60 -4.05
N ALA A 118 -1.72 -20.64 -4.84
CA ALA A 118 -0.33 -21.00 -5.15
C ALA A 118 0.34 -19.92 -6.01
N LEU A 119 -0.39 -19.32 -6.94
CA LEU A 119 0.08 -18.23 -7.80
C LEU A 119 -0.89 -17.05 -7.72
N HIS A 120 -0.35 -15.82 -7.63
CA HIS A 120 -1.15 -14.62 -7.48
C HIS A 120 -0.47 -13.39 -8.09
N LEU A 121 -1.22 -12.57 -8.82
CA LEU A 121 -0.85 -11.21 -9.24
C LEU A 121 -1.72 -10.23 -8.45
N PRO A 122 -1.20 -9.58 -7.41
CA PRO A 122 -2.01 -8.74 -6.53
C PRO A 122 -2.42 -7.42 -7.18
N THR A 123 -1.62 -6.88 -8.12
CA THR A 123 -1.93 -5.59 -8.74
C THR A 123 -3.16 -5.66 -9.62
N VAL A 124 -4.15 -4.82 -9.31
CA VAL A 124 -5.36 -4.65 -10.11
C VAL A 124 -5.40 -3.21 -10.61
N THR A 125 -5.69 -3.03 -11.90
CA THR A 125 -5.94 -1.71 -12.49
C THR A 125 -7.45 -1.54 -12.69
N VAL A 126 -7.99 -0.46 -12.13
CA VAL A 126 -9.40 -0.06 -12.26
C VAL A 126 -9.49 1.43 -12.50
N THR A 127 -10.61 1.93 -13.00
CA THR A 127 -10.88 3.38 -13.04
C THR A 127 -11.42 3.86 -11.69
N VAL A 128 -11.29 5.16 -11.40
CA VAL A 128 -11.86 5.76 -10.18
C VAL A 128 -13.35 5.47 -10.10
N SER A 129 -14.09 5.65 -11.20
CA SER A 129 -15.53 5.40 -11.26
C SER A 129 -15.87 3.94 -10.95
N SER A 130 -15.11 2.99 -11.50
CA SER A 130 -15.29 1.56 -11.24
C SER A 130 -15.00 1.18 -9.79
N LEU A 131 -13.93 1.74 -9.22
CA LEU A 131 -13.59 1.55 -7.81
C LEU A 131 -14.73 2.06 -6.92
N LEU A 132 -15.19 3.30 -7.14
CA LEU A 132 -16.25 3.93 -6.36
C LEU A 132 -17.54 3.11 -6.37
N LYS A 133 -17.96 2.59 -7.52
CA LYS A 133 -19.13 1.70 -7.63
C LYS A 133 -19.00 0.46 -6.73
N GLN A 134 -17.79 -0.05 -6.55
CA GLN A 134 -17.55 -1.25 -5.76
C GLN A 134 -17.45 -0.96 -4.25
N ILE A 135 -16.90 0.18 -3.84
CA ILE A 135 -16.67 0.49 -2.42
C ILE A 135 -17.79 1.34 -1.80
N GLU A 136 -18.59 2.07 -2.58
CA GLU A 136 -19.62 2.97 -2.06
C GLU A 136 -20.63 2.29 -1.14
N PRO A 137 -21.10 1.06 -1.38
CA PRO A 137 -21.98 0.37 -0.44
C PRO A 137 -21.41 0.25 0.99
N TYR A 138 -20.11 -0.02 1.08
CA TYR A 138 -19.41 -0.12 2.37
C TYR A 138 -19.21 1.25 3.01
N LEU A 139 -18.86 2.28 2.22
CA LEU A 139 -18.73 3.65 2.72
C LEU A 139 -20.04 4.16 3.33
N ARG A 140 -21.17 3.88 2.70
CA ARG A 140 -22.50 4.26 3.24
C ARG A 140 -22.82 3.57 4.57
N LEU A 141 -22.38 2.32 4.77
CA LEU A 141 -22.59 1.61 6.02
C LEU A 141 -21.86 2.24 7.21
N ILE A 142 -20.69 2.87 6.94
CA ILE A 142 -19.82 3.39 7.99
C ILE A 142 -19.74 4.92 8.02
N GLU A 143 -20.51 5.64 7.19
CA GLU A 143 -20.41 7.10 7.01
C GLU A 143 -20.54 7.90 8.31
N LYS A 144 -21.35 7.42 9.28
CA LYS A 144 -21.58 8.11 10.55
C LYS A 144 -20.38 8.01 11.50
N ASN A 145 -19.65 6.89 11.48
CA ASN A 145 -18.62 6.56 12.46
C ASN A 145 -17.28 6.14 11.81
N GLY A 146 -17.06 6.53 10.56
CA GLY A 146 -15.89 6.09 9.83
C GLY A 146 -15.62 6.91 8.58
N GLY A 147 -15.07 6.28 7.56
CA GLY A 147 -14.76 6.91 6.28
C GLY A 147 -13.78 6.11 5.43
N ILE A 148 -13.14 6.78 4.51
CA ILE A 148 -12.15 6.18 3.62
C ILE A 148 -10.72 6.47 4.08
N THR A 149 -9.83 5.49 3.94
CA THR A 149 -8.38 5.68 4.11
C THR A 149 -7.66 5.29 2.83
N LEU A 150 -6.83 6.18 2.35
CA LEU A 150 -5.93 5.95 1.23
C LEU A 150 -4.56 5.60 1.79
N SER A 151 -4.06 4.39 1.51
CA SER A 151 -2.83 3.81 2.09
C SER A 151 -2.12 2.92 1.05
N GLY A 152 -1.31 1.96 1.48
CA GLY A 152 -0.67 0.94 0.63
C GLY A 152 0.82 1.14 0.48
N GLY A 153 1.30 1.40 -0.75
CA GLY A 153 2.61 1.95 -1.03
C GLY A 153 2.63 3.45 -0.71
N GLU A 154 2.69 4.29 -1.75
CA GLU A 154 2.48 5.73 -1.61
C GLU A 154 1.35 6.15 -2.55
N ALA A 155 0.16 6.42 -1.99
CA ALA A 155 -1.05 6.71 -2.77
C ALA A 155 -0.85 7.91 -3.71
N LEU A 156 -0.15 8.95 -3.25
CA LEU A 156 0.06 10.20 -3.98
C LEU A 156 0.95 10.06 -5.22
N LEU A 157 1.59 8.91 -5.44
CA LEU A 157 2.24 8.62 -6.74
C LEU A 157 1.25 8.55 -7.91
N GLN A 158 -0.05 8.42 -7.62
CA GLN A 158 -1.13 8.38 -8.61
C GLN A 158 -2.00 9.64 -8.51
N LEU A 159 -1.37 10.81 -8.41
CA LEU A 159 -1.95 12.08 -8.00
C LEU A 159 -3.27 12.44 -8.68
N ASP A 160 -3.36 12.37 -10.02
CA ASP A 160 -4.56 12.80 -10.75
C ASP A 160 -5.77 11.93 -10.41
N ALA A 161 -5.57 10.62 -10.36
CA ALA A 161 -6.61 9.69 -9.96
C ALA A 161 -6.99 9.84 -8.48
N ILE A 162 -6.01 10.11 -7.61
CA ILE A 162 -6.25 10.39 -6.19
C ILE A 162 -7.05 11.67 -6.02
N LYS A 163 -6.74 12.74 -6.74
CA LYS A 163 -7.52 13.99 -6.69
C LYS A 163 -8.99 13.76 -7.08
N GLU A 164 -9.23 13.03 -8.16
CA GLU A 164 -10.58 12.67 -8.60
C GLU A 164 -11.34 11.90 -7.50
N LEU A 165 -10.69 10.88 -6.91
CA LEU A 165 -11.25 10.09 -5.81
C LEU A 165 -11.57 10.95 -4.58
N LEU A 166 -10.63 11.81 -4.17
CA LEU A 166 -10.79 12.71 -3.02
C LEU A 166 -11.93 13.70 -3.24
N GLN A 167 -12.04 14.28 -4.43
CA GLN A 167 -13.12 15.22 -4.79
C GLN A 167 -14.49 14.55 -4.68
N TYR A 168 -14.63 13.33 -5.20
CA TYR A 168 -15.86 12.56 -5.04
C TYR A 168 -16.20 12.33 -3.57
N CYS A 169 -15.24 11.84 -2.79
CA CYS A 169 -15.45 11.56 -1.36
C CYS A 169 -15.84 12.83 -0.58
N LYS A 170 -15.23 13.97 -0.93
CA LYS A 170 -15.56 15.27 -0.32
C LYS A 170 -16.97 15.73 -0.65
N GLN A 171 -17.40 15.58 -1.91
CA GLN A 171 -18.77 15.87 -2.34
C GLN A 171 -19.80 15.02 -1.58
N LYS A 172 -19.48 13.75 -1.31
CA LYS A 172 -20.31 12.83 -0.53
C LYS A 172 -20.18 13.02 0.98
N ARG A 173 -19.30 13.91 1.45
CA ARG A 173 -19.03 14.18 2.88
C ARG A 173 -18.48 12.96 3.63
N TYR A 174 -17.80 12.03 2.95
CA TYR A 174 -17.05 10.97 3.61
C TYR A 174 -15.82 11.57 4.28
N HIS A 175 -15.53 11.14 5.51
CA HIS A 175 -14.28 11.51 6.18
C HIS A 175 -13.10 10.81 5.49
N ILE A 176 -12.09 11.60 5.12
CA ILE A 176 -10.93 11.16 4.32
C ILE A 176 -9.68 11.17 5.20
N ALA A 177 -9.06 10.00 5.37
CA ALA A 177 -7.71 9.88 5.90
C ALA A 177 -6.75 9.48 4.76
N LEU A 178 -5.54 10.03 4.78
CA LEU A 178 -4.49 9.70 3.81
C LEU A 178 -3.20 9.36 4.53
N GLU A 179 -2.71 8.13 4.32
CA GLU A 179 -1.42 7.69 4.84
C GLU A 179 -0.31 8.00 3.85
N THR A 180 0.77 8.63 4.33
CA THR A 180 1.93 9.00 3.52
C THR A 180 3.24 8.84 4.27
N SER A 181 4.31 8.66 3.51
CA SER A 181 5.69 8.69 4.02
C SER A 181 6.25 10.10 4.23
N GLY A 182 5.64 11.11 3.62
CA GLY A 182 6.14 12.49 3.63
C GLY A 182 7.35 12.73 2.71
N LEU A 183 7.63 11.87 1.74
CA LEU A 183 8.84 11.96 0.90
C LEU A 183 8.61 12.49 -0.51
N LEU A 184 7.37 12.66 -0.92
CA LEU A 184 7.06 13.31 -2.20
C LEU A 184 7.28 14.83 -2.11
N SER A 185 7.29 15.51 -3.24
CA SER A 185 7.46 16.97 -3.27
C SER A 185 6.33 17.69 -2.54
N THR A 186 6.63 18.83 -1.90
CA THR A 186 5.65 19.62 -1.13
C THR A 186 4.46 20.06 -1.97
N GLU A 187 4.67 20.34 -3.25
CA GLU A 187 3.62 20.75 -4.20
C GLU A 187 2.54 19.68 -4.40
N ILE A 188 2.89 18.40 -4.27
CA ILE A 188 1.93 17.31 -4.33
C ILE A 188 1.01 17.35 -3.12
N TYR A 189 1.56 17.52 -1.93
CA TYR A 189 0.78 17.63 -0.68
C TYR A 189 -0.12 18.86 -0.69
N GLU A 190 0.41 20.02 -1.12
CA GLU A 190 -0.35 21.27 -1.20
C GLU A 190 -1.62 21.11 -2.04
N GLN A 191 -1.54 20.40 -3.16
CA GLN A 191 -2.69 20.20 -4.05
C GLN A 191 -3.83 19.38 -3.43
N VAL A 192 -3.55 18.51 -2.47
CA VAL A 192 -4.55 17.59 -1.91
C VAL A 192 -4.92 17.92 -0.46
N THR A 193 -4.13 18.73 0.26
CA THR A 193 -4.39 19.08 1.66
C THR A 193 -5.81 19.62 1.91
N PRO A 194 -6.40 20.46 1.04
CA PRO A 194 -7.77 20.94 1.23
C PRO A 194 -8.84 19.83 1.16
N LEU A 195 -8.50 18.67 0.60
CA LEU A 195 -9.40 17.55 0.42
C LEU A 195 -9.25 16.47 1.51
N VAL A 196 -8.18 16.51 2.31
CA VAL A 196 -7.86 15.50 3.32
C VAL A 196 -8.27 15.98 4.70
N ASP A 197 -9.03 15.17 5.44
CA ASP A 197 -9.49 15.50 6.79
C ASP A 197 -8.48 15.07 7.87
N LEU A 198 -7.66 14.02 7.59
CA LEU A 198 -6.64 13.52 8.51
C LEU A 198 -5.45 12.94 7.76
N TRP A 199 -4.27 13.44 8.06
CA TRP A 199 -3.01 12.88 7.60
C TRP A 199 -2.50 11.82 8.57
N LEU A 200 -2.39 10.58 8.12
CA LEU A 200 -1.72 9.49 8.83
C LEU A 200 -0.24 9.52 8.41
N PHE A 201 0.56 10.27 9.15
CA PHE A 201 1.93 10.59 8.74
C PHE A 201 2.91 9.52 9.22
N GLY A 202 3.42 8.69 8.31
CA GLY A 202 4.32 7.58 8.60
C GLY A 202 5.74 8.05 8.90
N MET A 203 6.16 8.04 10.16
CA MET A 203 7.50 8.39 10.60
C MET A 203 8.52 7.28 10.28
N ARG A 204 8.70 6.97 8.98
CA ARG A 204 9.40 5.76 8.53
C ARG A 204 10.90 5.95 8.29
N VAL A 205 11.37 7.17 8.14
CA VAL A 205 12.71 7.48 7.59
C VAL A 205 13.64 8.19 8.56
N ILE A 206 13.13 8.65 9.71
CA ILE A 206 13.92 9.38 10.72
C ILE A 206 15.11 8.56 11.27
N THR A 207 15.18 7.28 10.93
CA THR A 207 16.09 6.31 11.55
C THR A 207 17.04 5.62 10.60
N GLY A 208 16.96 5.90 9.30
CA GLY A 208 17.78 5.18 8.32
C GLY A 208 19.21 5.67 8.24
N LYS A 209 20.16 4.78 7.93
CA LYS A 209 21.55 5.09 7.56
C LYS A 209 21.67 6.11 6.40
N LYS A 210 20.57 6.47 5.76
CA LYS A 210 20.42 7.51 4.73
C LYS A 210 19.94 8.85 5.29
N GLY A 211 20.01 9.03 6.63
CA GLY A 211 19.58 10.25 7.33
C GLY A 211 20.15 11.55 6.77
N GLY A 212 19.59 12.68 7.20
CA GLY A 212 20.01 14.01 6.82
C GLY A 212 19.21 14.62 5.66
N ARG A 213 19.24 14.05 4.46
CA ARG A 213 18.50 14.61 3.31
C ARG A 213 16.99 14.36 3.40
N HIS A 214 16.59 13.17 3.84
CA HIS A 214 15.18 12.80 4.03
C HIS A 214 14.57 13.49 5.24
N ASP A 215 15.31 13.64 6.34
CA ASP A 215 14.82 14.31 7.57
C ASP A 215 14.45 15.76 7.29
N ASN A 216 15.28 16.49 6.55
CA ASN A 216 15.02 17.87 6.16
C ASN A 216 13.80 17.99 5.22
N HIS A 217 13.57 17.00 4.39
CA HIS A 217 12.41 16.98 3.51
C HIS A 217 11.12 16.72 4.29
N ILE A 218 11.12 15.72 5.18
CA ILE A 218 10.00 15.42 6.07
C ILE A 218 9.61 16.63 6.91
N LYS A 219 10.60 17.34 7.48
CA LYS A 219 10.36 18.59 8.24
C LYS A 219 9.64 19.62 7.38
N ARG A 220 10.09 19.86 6.14
CA ARG A 220 9.43 20.82 5.24
C ARG A 220 7.98 20.45 4.93
N VAL A 221 7.69 19.15 4.70
CA VAL A 221 6.32 18.69 4.48
C VAL A 221 5.49 18.88 5.74
N LEU A 222 6.00 18.54 6.92
CA LEU A 222 5.31 18.78 8.19
C LEU A 222 5.06 20.26 8.44
N ASP A 223 6.07 21.13 8.24
CA ASP A 223 5.93 22.59 8.35
C ASP A 223 4.81 23.12 7.44
N MET A 224 4.75 22.62 6.22
CA MET A 224 3.72 23.02 5.26
C MET A 224 2.33 22.56 5.72
N LEU A 225 2.18 21.29 6.14
CA LEU A 225 0.90 20.75 6.63
C LEU A 225 0.41 21.52 7.88
N VAL A 226 1.31 21.79 8.83
CA VAL A 226 1.00 22.57 10.05
C VAL A 226 0.57 23.99 9.70
N LYS A 227 1.27 24.68 8.79
CA LYS A 227 0.90 26.01 8.30
C LYS A 227 -0.50 26.04 7.66
N GLN A 228 -0.91 24.96 7.04
CA GLN A 228 -2.26 24.81 6.46
C GLN A 228 -3.31 24.32 7.47
N ASN A 229 -2.98 24.26 8.76
CA ASN A 229 -3.84 23.74 9.83
C ASN A 229 -4.35 22.30 9.56
N ALA A 230 -3.58 21.49 8.86
CA ALA A 230 -3.93 20.10 8.60
C ALA A 230 -3.93 19.28 9.89
N LYS A 231 -4.90 18.40 10.05
CA LYS A 231 -4.88 17.43 11.16
C LYS A 231 -3.89 16.32 10.84
N ILE A 232 -2.91 16.12 11.70
CA ILE A 232 -1.82 15.15 11.51
C ILE A 232 -1.82 14.18 12.68
N LEU A 233 -1.81 12.88 12.38
CA LEU A 233 -1.57 11.79 13.32
C LEU A 233 -0.30 11.06 12.91
N PRO A 234 0.83 11.30 13.59
CA PRO A 234 2.06 10.57 13.35
C PRO A 234 1.89 9.07 13.63
N ARG A 235 2.32 8.22 12.71
CA ARG A 235 2.32 6.76 12.85
C ARG A 235 3.74 6.24 12.90
N ILE A 236 4.06 5.55 13.99
CA ILE A 236 5.39 5.01 14.24
C ILE A 236 5.29 3.49 14.28
N PRO A 237 5.83 2.77 13.27
CA PRO A 237 5.89 1.32 13.32
C PRO A 237 6.95 0.89 14.31
N MET A 238 6.59 0.05 15.28
CA MET A 238 7.48 -0.44 16.32
C MET A 238 8.34 -1.62 15.82
N VAL A 239 9.20 -1.31 14.84
CA VAL A 239 10.09 -2.29 14.21
C VAL A 239 11.26 -2.59 15.14
N PRO A 240 11.46 -3.86 15.57
CA PRO A 240 12.58 -4.23 16.43
C PRO A 240 13.93 -3.85 15.83
N GLY A 241 14.83 -3.30 16.64
CA GLY A 241 16.16 -2.85 16.19
C GLY A 241 16.21 -1.53 15.42
N PHE A 242 15.05 -0.95 15.02
CA PHE A 242 14.99 0.34 14.34
C PHE A 242 14.40 1.43 15.23
N PHE A 243 13.17 1.25 15.73
CA PHE A 243 12.43 2.29 16.46
C PHE A 243 12.51 2.20 17.99
N ASN A 244 13.15 1.17 18.54
CA ASN A 244 13.37 1.01 19.98
C ASN A 244 14.73 1.52 20.46
N ARG A 245 15.41 2.32 19.63
CA ARG A 245 16.71 2.93 19.97
C ARG A 245 16.48 4.32 20.55
N ASP A 246 17.23 4.66 21.61
CA ASP A 246 17.07 5.94 22.31
C ASP A 246 17.33 7.15 21.43
N ASP A 247 18.36 7.09 20.57
CA ASP A 247 18.71 8.19 19.64
C ASP A 247 17.55 8.48 18.65
N VAL A 248 16.86 7.44 18.22
CA VAL A 248 15.71 7.52 17.32
C VAL A 248 14.51 8.11 18.06
N LEU A 249 14.21 7.61 19.24
CA LEU A 249 13.10 8.10 20.06
C LEU A 249 13.28 9.58 20.43
N GLN A 250 14.50 9.98 20.77
CA GLN A 250 14.83 11.39 21.05
C GLN A 250 14.61 12.27 19.80
N SER A 251 15.10 11.83 18.63
CA SER A 251 14.91 12.58 17.38
C SER A 251 13.44 12.72 17.01
N LEU A 252 12.65 11.65 17.20
CA LEU A 252 11.20 11.68 17.02
C LEU A 252 10.52 12.65 18.00
N ALA A 253 10.87 12.59 19.28
CA ALA A 253 10.30 13.45 20.32
C ALA A 253 10.56 14.94 19.99
N ILE A 254 11.78 15.30 19.60
CA ILE A 254 12.12 16.66 19.20
C ILE A 254 11.27 17.10 17.99
N LEU A 255 11.15 16.25 16.96
CA LEU A 255 10.36 16.55 15.77
C LEU A 255 8.88 16.77 16.12
N LEU A 256 8.29 15.90 16.93
CA LEU A 256 6.89 16.00 17.37
C LEU A 256 6.64 17.28 18.18
N GLN A 257 7.53 17.60 19.12
CA GLN A 257 7.46 18.81 19.93
C GLN A 257 7.57 20.07 19.08
N THR A 258 8.52 20.09 18.13
CA THR A 258 8.72 21.24 17.22
C THR A 258 7.45 21.57 16.43
N HIS A 259 6.65 20.55 16.10
CA HIS A 259 5.42 20.72 15.32
C HIS A 259 4.14 20.69 16.17
N ALA A 260 4.26 20.73 17.51
CA ALA A 260 3.16 20.64 18.47
C ALA A 260 2.25 19.42 18.26
N LEU A 261 2.81 18.29 17.83
CA LEU A 261 2.10 17.03 17.59
C LEU A 261 2.06 16.19 18.87
N ASN A 262 1.00 16.37 19.67
CA ASN A 262 0.87 15.78 21.01
C ASN A 262 0.26 14.37 21.02
N THR A 263 -0.26 13.90 19.90
CA THR A 263 -0.86 12.58 19.76
C THR A 263 -0.10 11.78 18.71
N ILE A 264 0.24 10.53 19.05
CA ILE A 264 0.94 9.62 18.15
C ILE A 264 0.22 8.25 18.11
N CYS A 265 0.37 7.53 17.04
CA CYS A 265 -0.08 6.15 16.90
C CYS A 265 1.15 5.22 16.80
N LEU A 266 1.33 4.36 17.79
CA LEU A 266 2.32 3.30 17.73
C LEU A 266 1.70 2.08 17.05
N SER A 267 2.24 1.67 15.91
CA SER A 267 1.75 0.50 15.18
C SER A 267 2.60 -0.72 15.56
N PRO A 268 1.99 -1.81 16.05
CA PRO A 268 2.75 -3.02 16.38
C PRO A 268 3.39 -3.62 15.13
N TRP A 269 4.52 -4.27 15.31
CA TRP A 269 5.20 -4.97 14.23
C TRP A 269 4.41 -6.22 13.82
N ASN A 270 4.15 -6.35 12.53
CA ASN A 270 3.49 -7.54 11.97
C ASN A 270 4.49 -8.70 11.86
N LYS A 271 4.35 -9.73 12.66
CA LYS A 271 5.22 -10.92 12.69
C LYS A 271 5.17 -11.73 11.38
N ASN A 272 4.10 -11.59 10.59
CA ASN A 272 3.91 -12.32 9.34
C ASN A 272 4.48 -11.58 8.10
N TYR A 273 5.25 -10.52 8.31
CA TYR A 273 5.81 -9.72 7.22
C TYR A 273 6.69 -10.53 6.25
N SER A 274 7.40 -11.56 6.73
CA SER A 274 8.28 -12.40 5.93
C SER A 274 7.54 -13.16 4.82
N ILE A 275 6.27 -13.47 5.01
CA ILE A 275 5.44 -14.21 4.04
C ILE A 275 5.43 -13.53 2.67
N TYR A 276 5.30 -12.21 2.62
CA TYR A 276 5.30 -11.48 1.36
C TYR A 276 6.67 -11.40 0.71
N TYR A 277 7.76 -11.39 1.50
CA TYR A 277 9.12 -11.50 0.97
C TYR A 277 9.34 -12.87 0.32
N ASP A 278 8.98 -13.94 1.02
CA ASP A 278 9.08 -15.32 0.53
C ASP A 278 8.26 -15.50 -0.77
N GLN A 279 7.02 -15.04 -0.76
CA GLN A 279 6.13 -15.19 -1.91
C GLN A 279 6.54 -14.31 -3.09
N SER A 280 7.06 -13.11 -2.87
CA SER A 280 7.47 -12.19 -3.93
C SER A 280 8.85 -12.50 -4.50
N GLY A 281 9.70 -13.17 -3.73
CA GLY A 281 11.11 -13.36 -4.04
C GLY A 281 11.93 -12.05 -4.00
N ILE A 282 11.39 -11.00 -3.39
CA ILE A 282 12.12 -9.78 -3.05
C ILE A 282 13.03 -10.13 -1.87
N PRO A 283 14.34 -9.84 -1.92
CA PRO A 283 15.21 -10.15 -0.80
C PRO A 283 14.85 -9.30 0.43
N MET A 284 14.72 -9.97 1.58
CA MET A 284 14.53 -9.29 2.85
C MET A 284 15.87 -8.68 3.28
N GLN A 285 15.84 -7.40 3.66
CA GLN A 285 17.06 -6.66 4.05
C GLN A 285 17.20 -6.53 5.57
N MET A 286 16.23 -7.04 6.33
CA MET A 286 16.30 -7.08 7.78
C MET A 286 17.13 -8.27 8.26
N PRO A 287 17.89 -8.11 9.39
CA PRO A 287 18.62 -9.20 10.01
C PRO A 287 17.71 -10.27 10.62
#